data_ae0b71a73eb8363836da03dbea295f13
#
_entry.id   ae0b71a73eb8363836da03dbea295f13
#
_cell.length_a   1.000
_cell.length_b   1.000
_cell.length_c   1.000
_cell.angle_alpha   90.00
_cell.angle_beta   90.00
_cell.angle_gamma   90.00
#
_symmetry.space_group_name_H-M   'P 1'
#
loop_
_entity.id
_entity.type
_entity.pdbx_description
1 polymer ?
#
loop_
_entity_poly.entity_id
_entity_poly.type
_entity_poly.pdbx_seq_one_letter_code
_entity_poly.pdbx_strand_id
1 'polypeptide(L)'
;DASPEKLFLRALYDNAGKQFNSALNYYGQAIDDASENSAGFNALYSAFYHMNRGVLRAEMIEFISSIENNVQVLAMDDSGNTRARVRDQVVRQYDYTDAIDDMKRAAEIVPDLPYVYFNLGNLYCLSSEHINSIESYTKAIDLYPYMGDAYFNRGLVLIYLKDKEKGCIDLSRAGELGVQDAYGVIKKYCEDENE
;
A
#
# COMPACT_ATOMS: atom_id res chain seq x y z
N ASP A 1 -2.29 13.37 30.34
CA ASP A 1 -2.90 12.66 29.22
C ASP A 1 -2.59 13.42 27.94
N ALA A 2 -2.07 12.73 26.94
CA ALA A 2 -1.74 13.34 25.66
C ALA A 2 -3.03 13.35 24.80
N SER A 3 -3.34 14.47 24.13
CA SER A 3 -4.50 14.51 23.20
C SER A 3 -4.27 13.58 22.00
N PRO A 4 -5.35 13.13 21.32
CA PRO A 4 -5.24 12.25 20.15
C PRO A 4 -4.28 12.79 19.08
N GLU A 5 -4.27 14.12 18.86
CA GLU A 5 -3.38 14.75 17.89
C GLU A 5 -1.90 14.62 18.29
N LYS A 6 -1.59 14.74 19.60
CA LYS A 6 -0.21 14.55 20.10
C LYS A 6 0.24 13.11 19.97
N LEU A 7 -0.66 12.16 20.24
CA LEU A 7 -0.41 10.74 20.06
C LEU A 7 -0.17 10.41 18.57
N PHE A 8 -0.98 10.98 17.67
CA PHE A 8 -0.81 10.83 16.24
C PHE A 8 0.53 11.39 15.74
N LEU A 9 0.92 12.60 16.19
CA LEU A 9 2.23 13.19 15.85
C LEU A 9 3.38 12.34 16.37
N ARG A 10 3.24 11.74 17.54
CA ARG A 10 4.24 10.82 18.09
C ARG A 10 4.34 9.55 17.28
N ALA A 11 3.20 9.00 16.84
CA ALA A 11 3.17 7.84 15.95
C ALA A 11 3.90 8.11 14.64
N LEU A 12 3.65 9.27 13.99
CA LEU A 12 4.34 9.67 12.77
C LEU A 12 5.86 9.79 12.98
N TYR A 13 6.29 10.38 14.11
CA TYR A 13 7.71 10.50 14.44
C TYR A 13 8.38 9.13 14.61
N ASP A 14 7.73 8.23 15.36
CA ASP A 14 8.27 6.90 15.61
C ASP A 14 8.26 6.04 14.31
N ASN A 15 7.27 6.23 13.42
CA ASN A 15 7.28 5.59 12.10
C ASN A 15 8.47 6.06 11.25
N ALA A 16 8.73 7.35 11.20
CA ALA A 16 9.89 7.89 10.49
C ALA A 16 11.21 7.30 11.00
N GLY A 17 11.29 6.98 12.31
CA GLY A 17 12.39 6.28 12.95
C GLY A 17 12.38 4.75 12.82
N LYS A 18 11.45 4.17 12.04
CA LYS A 18 11.26 2.71 11.91
C LYS A 18 10.93 2.00 13.23
N GLN A 19 10.40 2.72 14.20
CA GLN A 19 9.97 2.17 15.50
C GLN A 19 8.51 1.69 15.39
N PHE A 20 8.25 0.71 14.54
CA PHE A 20 6.90 0.28 14.13
C PHE A 20 5.99 -0.07 15.32
N ASN A 21 6.47 -0.85 16.30
CA ASN A 21 5.65 -1.25 17.44
C ASN A 21 5.25 -0.05 18.31
N SER A 22 6.14 0.91 18.52
CA SER A 22 5.84 2.15 19.23
C SER A 22 4.83 3.00 18.47
N ALA A 23 5.01 3.16 17.18
CA ALA A 23 4.09 3.89 16.31
C ALA A 23 2.69 3.26 16.29
N LEU A 24 2.59 1.92 16.16
CA LEU A 24 1.31 1.19 16.24
C LEU A 24 0.58 1.44 17.56
N ASN A 25 1.30 1.43 18.68
CA ASN A 25 0.72 1.70 20.00
C ASN A 25 0.15 3.12 20.07
N TYR A 26 0.88 4.13 19.61
CA TYR A 26 0.40 5.51 19.62
C TYR A 26 -0.78 5.74 18.66
N TYR A 27 -0.80 5.09 17.48
CA TYR A 27 -1.99 5.12 16.62
C TYR A 27 -3.21 4.48 17.30
N GLY A 28 -3.00 3.33 17.98
CA GLY A 28 -4.08 2.68 18.75
C GLY A 28 -4.68 3.62 19.79
N GLN A 29 -3.84 4.22 20.64
CA GLN A 29 -4.28 5.17 21.66
C GLN A 29 -5.01 6.38 21.06
N ALA A 30 -4.51 6.95 19.94
CA ALA A 30 -5.15 8.08 19.28
C ALA A 30 -6.55 7.72 18.74
N ILE A 31 -6.72 6.49 18.23
CA ILE A 31 -8.02 5.98 17.75
C ILE A 31 -8.98 5.78 18.90
N ASP A 32 -8.53 5.17 20.00
CA ASP A 32 -9.35 4.91 21.18
C ASP A 32 -9.83 6.24 21.80
N ASP A 33 -8.94 7.19 22.02
CA ASP A 33 -9.27 8.51 22.57
C ASP A 33 -10.21 9.31 21.63
N ALA A 34 -10.02 9.19 20.31
CA ALA A 34 -10.91 9.85 19.33
C ALA A 34 -12.31 9.25 19.33
N SER A 35 -12.45 7.95 19.62
CA SER A 35 -13.75 7.26 19.67
C SER A 35 -14.59 7.68 20.88
N GLU A 36 -13.95 8.01 22.00
CA GLU A 36 -14.61 8.40 23.24
C GLU A 36 -15.09 9.87 23.22
N ASN A 37 -14.46 10.73 22.43
CA ASN A 37 -14.72 12.17 22.39
C ASN A 37 -15.58 12.62 21.19
N SER A 38 -16.66 11.93 20.91
CA SER A 38 -17.50 12.04 19.71
C SER A 38 -18.29 13.36 19.59
N ALA A 39 -17.62 14.47 19.28
CA ALA A 39 -18.25 15.68 18.73
C ALA A 39 -17.69 15.92 17.32
N GLY A 40 -18.53 15.83 16.31
CA GLY A 40 -18.44 16.10 14.87
C GLY A 40 -17.13 16.48 14.16
N PHE A 41 -16.16 17.03 14.85
CA PHE A 41 -14.83 17.38 14.32
C PHE A 41 -13.90 16.17 14.21
N ASN A 42 -14.18 15.10 14.92
CA ASN A 42 -13.27 13.96 15.09
C ASN A 42 -13.36 12.89 14.00
N ALA A 43 -14.40 12.86 13.15
CA ALA A 43 -14.56 11.81 12.15
C ALA A 43 -13.42 11.79 11.13
N LEU A 44 -13.05 12.96 10.60
CA LEU A 44 -11.95 13.07 9.63
C LEU A 44 -10.61 12.67 10.25
N TYR A 45 -10.32 13.12 11.47
CA TYR A 45 -9.09 12.73 12.17
C TYR A 45 -9.07 11.23 12.48
N SER A 46 -10.20 10.67 12.95
CA SER A 46 -10.30 9.23 13.17
C SER A 46 -10.04 8.43 11.89
N ALA A 47 -10.61 8.85 10.76
CA ALA A 47 -10.32 8.23 9.47
C ALA A 47 -8.83 8.31 9.11
N PHE A 48 -8.18 9.46 9.33
CA PHE A 48 -6.75 9.62 9.10
C PHE A 48 -5.90 8.75 10.02
N TYR A 49 -6.28 8.56 11.29
CA TYR A 49 -5.57 7.70 12.22
C TYR A 49 -5.61 6.24 11.76
N HIS A 50 -6.80 5.76 11.36
CA HIS A 50 -6.95 4.42 10.78
C HIS A 50 -6.17 4.27 9.48
N MET A 51 -6.28 5.22 8.55
CA MET A 51 -5.54 5.17 7.28
C MET A 51 -4.03 5.10 7.51
N ASN A 52 -3.47 5.95 8.37
CA ASN A 52 -2.03 5.96 8.63
C ASN A 52 -1.57 4.69 9.37
N ARG A 53 -2.40 4.13 10.27
CA ARG A 53 -2.09 2.85 10.92
C ARG A 53 -2.08 1.70 9.90
N GLY A 54 -3.00 1.68 8.96
CA GLY A 54 -3.02 0.70 7.88
C GLY A 54 -1.79 0.80 6.96
N VAL A 55 -1.38 2.01 6.56
CA VAL A 55 -0.13 2.24 5.82
C VAL A 55 1.06 1.73 6.60
N LEU A 56 1.16 2.08 7.89
CA LEU A 56 2.24 1.63 8.75
C LEU A 56 2.35 0.10 8.84
N ARG A 57 1.21 -0.60 8.94
CA ARG A 57 1.18 -2.07 8.96
C ARG A 57 1.72 -2.66 7.66
N ALA A 58 1.37 -2.08 6.51
CA ALA A 58 1.91 -2.49 5.22
C ALA A 58 3.44 -2.25 5.14
N GLU A 59 3.91 -1.06 5.51
CA GLU A 59 5.34 -0.73 5.54
C GLU A 59 6.15 -1.67 6.45
N MET A 60 5.60 -2.06 7.60
CA MET A 60 6.22 -3.01 8.50
C MET A 60 6.36 -4.40 7.85
N ILE A 61 5.33 -4.88 7.15
CA ILE A 61 5.35 -6.15 6.44
C ILE A 61 6.40 -6.09 5.31
N GLU A 62 6.43 -5.02 4.52
CA GLU A 62 7.41 -4.84 3.44
C GLU A 62 8.84 -4.77 3.99
N PHE A 63 9.05 -4.10 5.12
CA PHE A 63 10.35 -4.04 5.78
C PHE A 63 10.83 -5.44 6.22
N ILE A 64 9.95 -6.24 6.86
CA ILE A 64 10.25 -7.62 7.25
C ILE A 64 10.58 -8.46 6.00
N SER A 65 9.77 -8.34 4.94
CA SER A 65 9.99 -9.00 3.66
C SER A 65 11.37 -8.67 3.06
N SER A 66 11.75 -7.40 3.11
CA SER A 66 13.04 -6.94 2.59
C SER A 66 14.23 -7.53 3.33
N ILE A 67 14.12 -7.69 4.66
CA ILE A 67 15.15 -8.32 5.50
C ILE A 67 15.23 -9.82 5.17
N GLU A 68 14.09 -10.51 5.13
CA GLU A 68 14.04 -11.96 4.87
C GLU A 68 14.58 -12.32 3.48
N ASN A 69 14.31 -11.49 2.47
CA ASN A 69 14.81 -11.67 1.10
C ASN A 69 16.32 -11.39 0.98
N ASN A 70 16.88 -10.55 1.84
CA ASN A 70 18.30 -10.20 1.84
C ASN A 70 19.17 -11.14 2.70
N VAL A 71 18.60 -12.04 3.48
CA VAL A 71 19.35 -13.04 4.24
C VAL A 71 19.85 -14.13 3.31
N GLN A 72 21.06 -13.95 2.78
CA GLN A 72 21.80 -15.04 2.14
C GLN A 72 22.24 -16.02 3.23
N VAL A 73 21.61 -17.19 3.29
CA VAL A 73 22.06 -18.26 4.17
C VAL A 73 23.34 -18.86 3.55
N LEU A 74 24.48 -18.47 4.11
CA LEU A 74 25.74 -19.16 3.85
C LEU A 74 25.69 -20.51 4.57
N ALA A 75 25.48 -21.59 3.82
CA ALA A 75 25.63 -22.95 4.34
C ALA A 75 27.08 -23.43 4.07
N MET A 76 27.76 -23.90 5.09
CA MET A 76 29.01 -24.66 4.92
C MET A 76 28.67 -26.10 4.55
N ASP A 77 29.36 -26.64 3.54
CA ASP A 77 29.36 -28.07 3.27
C ASP A 77 30.32 -28.79 4.24
N ASP A 78 30.21 -30.12 4.31
CA ASP A 78 31.04 -30.95 5.19
C ASP A 78 32.54 -30.88 4.88
N SER A 79 32.92 -30.20 3.79
CA SER A 79 34.34 -29.96 3.40
C SER A 79 34.82 -28.54 3.77
N GLY A 80 33.97 -27.75 4.47
CA GLY A 80 34.32 -26.39 4.89
C GLY A 80 34.26 -25.33 3.78
N ASN A 81 33.71 -25.66 2.61
CA ASN A 81 33.49 -24.72 1.53
C ASN A 81 32.17 -24.01 1.66
N THR A 82 32.17 -22.69 1.64
CA THR A 82 30.97 -21.86 1.57
C THR A 82 30.33 -21.96 0.20
N ARG A 83 29.14 -22.58 0.12
CA ARG A 83 28.29 -22.51 -1.06
C ARG A 83 27.10 -21.58 -0.76
N ALA A 84 26.94 -20.56 -1.60
CA ALA A 84 25.69 -19.81 -1.62
C ALA A 84 24.56 -20.77 -2.06
N ARG A 85 23.73 -21.24 -1.13
CA ARG A 85 22.45 -21.82 -1.51
C ARG A 85 21.52 -20.67 -1.86
N VAL A 86 21.22 -20.52 -3.15
CA VAL A 86 20.01 -19.84 -3.57
C VAL A 86 18.87 -20.67 -2.98
N ARG A 87 18.27 -20.21 -1.89
CA ARG A 87 17.00 -20.76 -1.42
C ARG A 87 16.04 -20.58 -2.59
N ASP A 88 15.34 -21.63 -3.00
CA ASP A 88 14.13 -21.50 -3.78
C ASP A 88 13.34 -20.37 -3.12
N GLN A 89 13.06 -19.31 -3.87
CA GLN A 89 12.26 -18.20 -3.37
C GLN A 89 10.89 -18.78 -3.00
N VAL A 90 10.74 -19.12 -1.73
CA VAL A 90 9.41 -19.39 -1.18
C VAL A 90 8.73 -18.02 -1.25
N VAL A 91 7.86 -17.86 -2.23
CA VAL A 91 6.98 -16.69 -2.31
C VAL A 91 6.10 -16.77 -1.06
N ARG A 92 6.53 -16.11 0.01
CA ARG A 92 5.72 -16.01 1.22
C ARG A 92 4.60 -15.04 0.93
N GLN A 93 3.39 -15.49 1.08
CA GLN A 93 2.23 -14.62 1.08
C GLN A 93 2.16 -13.96 2.47
N TYR A 94 2.32 -12.66 2.50
CA TYR A 94 2.19 -11.87 3.72
C TYR A 94 0.72 -11.55 3.98
N ASP A 95 0.34 -11.48 5.25
CA ASP A 95 -1.02 -11.16 5.67
C ASP A 95 -1.20 -9.65 5.83
N TYR A 96 -1.98 -9.06 4.94
CA TYR A 96 -2.33 -7.64 4.95
C TYR A 96 -3.73 -7.37 5.55
N THR A 97 -4.38 -8.36 6.11
CA THR A 97 -5.78 -8.27 6.60
C THR A 97 -5.97 -7.10 7.56
N ASP A 98 -5.11 -6.97 8.55
CA ASP A 98 -5.20 -5.87 9.54
C ASP A 98 -5.02 -4.47 8.89
N ALA A 99 -4.17 -4.37 7.85
CA ALA A 99 -3.99 -3.11 7.12
C ALA A 99 -5.22 -2.78 6.27
N ILE A 100 -5.80 -3.79 5.62
CA ILE A 100 -7.03 -3.65 4.84
C ILE A 100 -8.20 -3.26 5.73
N ASP A 101 -8.33 -3.85 6.92
CA ASP A 101 -9.40 -3.55 7.86
C ASP A 101 -9.32 -2.11 8.38
N ASP A 102 -8.12 -1.61 8.65
CA ASP A 102 -7.92 -0.19 8.97
C ASP A 102 -8.37 0.73 7.84
N MET A 103 -8.04 0.42 6.59
CA MET A 103 -8.49 1.21 5.44
C MET A 103 -10.00 1.14 5.25
N LYS A 104 -10.63 -0.02 5.42
CA LYS A 104 -12.08 -0.17 5.38
C LYS A 104 -12.73 0.66 6.48
N ARG A 105 -12.17 0.65 7.68
CA ARG A 105 -12.69 1.47 8.78
C ARG A 105 -12.59 2.96 8.47
N ALA A 106 -11.48 3.41 7.89
CA ALA A 106 -11.34 4.80 7.43
C ALA A 106 -12.40 5.16 6.36
N ALA A 107 -12.66 4.25 5.41
CA ALA A 107 -13.68 4.44 4.36
C ALA A 107 -15.12 4.48 4.93
N GLU A 108 -15.41 3.72 5.97
CA GLU A 108 -16.71 3.77 6.68
C GLU A 108 -16.92 5.11 7.37
N ILE A 109 -15.88 5.68 7.97
CA ILE A 109 -15.94 6.95 8.71
C ILE A 109 -16.02 8.13 7.72
N VAL A 110 -15.22 8.13 6.64
CA VAL A 110 -15.20 9.18 5.62
C VAL A 110 -15.20 8.54 4.23
N PRO A 111 -16.39 8.27 3.65
CA PRO A 111 -16.53 7.54 2.38
C PRO A 111 -15.98 8.27 1.15
N ASP A 112 -15.77 9.57 1.23
CA ASP A 112 -15.35 10.41 0.11
C ASP A 112 -13.84 10.75 0.14
N LEU A 113 -13.03 9.97 0.88
CA LEU A 113 -11.60 10.17 0.98
C LEU A 113 -10.84 9.32 -0.08
N PRO A 114 -10.41 9.90 -1.22
CA PRO A 114 -9.88 9.12 -2.35
C PRO A 114 -8.61 8.33 -2.00
N TYR A 115 -7.77 8.87 -1.12
CA TYR A 115 -6.52 8.21 -0.71
C TYR A 115 -6.74 6.91 0.07
N VAL A 116 -7.87 6.75 0.74
CA VAL A 116 -8.23 5.48 1.42
C VAL A 116 -8.41 4.38 0.38
N TYR A 117 -9.14 4.67 -0.70
CA TYR A 117 -9.39 3.71 -1.77
C TYR A 117 -8.13 3.44 -2.61
N PHE A 118 -7.29 4.44 -2.83
CA PHE A 118 -5.98 4.23 -3.46
C PHE A 118 -5.13 3.25 -2.65
N ASN A 119 -5.02 3.44 -1.33
CA ASN A 119 -4.28 2.55 -0.45
C ASN A 119 -4.92 1.16 -0.34
N LEU A 120 -6.26 1.05 -0.35
CA LEU A 120 -6.96 -0.24 -0.48
C LEU A 120 -6.57 -0.96 -1.77
N GLY A 121 -6.51 -0.24 -2.89
CA GLY A 121 -6.07 -0.78 -4.16
C GLY A 121 -4.67 -1.37 -4.09
N ASN A 122 -3.73 -0.66 -3.46
CA ASN A 122 -2.36 -1.14 -3.24
C ASN A 122 -2.33 -2.40 -2.37
N LEU A 123 -3.04 -2.40 -1.24
CA LEU A 123 -3.10 -3.54 -0.32
C LEU A 123 -3.71 -4.78 -0.96
N TYR A 124 -4.80 -4.63 -1.70
CA TYR A 124 -5.41 -5.74 -2.44
C TYR A 124 -4.49 -6.27 -3.55
N CYS A 125 -3.71 -5.39 -4.21
CA CYS A 125 -2.70 -5.83 -5.18
C CYS A 125 -1.62 -6.68 -4.49
N LEU A 126 -1.09 -6.24 -3.34
CA LEU A 126 -0.11 -6.97 -2.53
C LEU A 126 -0.66 -8.31 -2.00
N SER A 127 -1.96 -8.38 -1.70
CA SER A 127 -2.67 -9.60 -1.29
C SER A 127 -3.06 -10.50 -2.48
N SER A 128 -2.69 -10.15 -3.72
CA SER A 128 -3.10 -10.85 -4.95
C SER A 128 -4.62 -10.82 -5.22
N GLU A 129 -5.35 -9.93 -4.58
CA GLU A 129 -6.78 -9.71 -4.77
C GLU A 129 -7.03 -8.68 -5.90
N HIS A 130 -6.61 -9.01 -7.09
CA HIS A 130 -6.53 -8.07 -8.21
C HIS A 130 -7.86 -7.43 -8.62
N ILE A 131 -8.98 -8.13 -8.48
CA ILE A 131 -10.31 -7.57 -8.79
C ILE A 131 -10.66 -6.48 -7.77
N ASN A 132 -10.51 -6.75 -6.48
CA ASN A 132 -10.74 -5.78 -5.40
C ASN A 132 -9.81 -4.57 -5.54
N SER A 133 -8.58 -4.80 -6.02
CA SER A 133 -7.60 -3.74 -6.32
C SER A 133 -8.13 -2.80 -7.41
N ILE A 134 -8.60 -3.34 -8.55
CA ILE A 134 -9.17 -2.55 -9.65
C ILE A 134 -10.40 -1.74 -9.20
N GLU A 135 -11.31 -2.37 -8.44
CA GLU A 135 -12.50 -1.69 -7.90
C GLU A 135 -12.11 -0.52 -6.98
N SER A 136 -11.11 -0.75 -6.12
CA SER A 136 -10.62 0.27 -5.20
C SER A 136 -9.97 1.44 -5.94
N TYR A 137 -9.08 1.19 -6.91
CA TYR A 137 -8.51 2.26 -7.73
C TYR A 137 -9.58 3.00 -8.53
N THR A 138 -10.59 2.28 -9.05
CA THR A 138 -11.71 2.91 -9.76
C THR A 138 -12.45 3.88 -8.85
N LYS A 139 -12.74 3.46 -7.61
CA LYS A 139 -13.38 4.35 -6.63
C LYS A 139 -12.51 5.57 -6.27
N ALA A 140 -11.18 5.38 -6.16
CA ALA A 140 -10.25 6.50 -5.94
C ALA A 140 -10.28 7.51 -7.11
N ILE A 141 -10.29 7.01 -8.34
CA ILE A 141 -10.36 7.80 -9.57
C ILE A 141 -11.70 8.55 -9.68
N ASP A 142 -12.82 7.88 -9.37
CA ASP A 142 -14.14 8.49 -9.38
C ASP A 142 -14.25 9.67 -8.41
N LEU A 143 -13.61 9.56 -7.24
CA LEU A 143 -13.54 10.61 -6.23
C LEU A 143 -12.52 11.71 -6.58
N TYR A 144 -11.41 11.35 -7.20
CA TYR A 144 -10.36 12.29 -7.62
C TYR A 144 -9.78 11.93 -8.98
N PRO A 145 -10.37 12.43 -10.09
CA PRO A 145 -9.99 12.07 -11.47
C PRO A 145 -8.59 12.54 -11.92
N TYR A 146 -7.88 13.24 -11.07
CA TYR A 146 -6.50 13.72 -11.34
C TYR A 146 -5.43 12.89 -10.61
N MET A 147 -5.80 11.77 -9.99
CA MET A 147 -4.87 10.89 -9.31
C MET A 147 -4.13 9.98 -10.31
N GLY A 148 -3.04 10.50 -10.88
CA GLY A 148 -2.23 9.79 -11.89
C GLY A 148 -1.75 8.43 -11.41
N ASP A 149 -1.31 8.32 -10.15
CA ASP A 149 -0.84 7.07 -9.56
C ASP A 149 -1.92 5.98 -9.51
N ALA A 150 -3.19 6.36 -9.33
CA ALA A 150 -4.29 5.39 -9.32
C ALA A 150 -4.54 4.82 -10.73
N TYR A 151 -4.48 5.64 -11.77
CA TYR A 151 -4.51 5.17 -13.15
C TYR A 151 -3.32 4.29 -13.47
N PHE A 152 -2.11 4.69 -13.06
CA PHE A 152 -0.91 3.92 -13.29
C PHE A 152 -1.00 2.52 -12.67
N ASN A 153 -1.34 2.43 -11.40
CA ASN A 153 -1.43 1.17 -10.68
C ASN A 153 -2.58 0.30 -11.23
N ARG A 154 -3.76 0.88 -11.53
CA ARG A 154 -4.86 0.14 -12.15
C ARG A 154 -4.47 -0.39 -13.52
N GLY A 155 -3.79 0.42 -14.33
CA GLY A 155 -3.27 0.05 -15.64
C GLY A 155 -2.31 -1.14 -15.57
N LEU A 156 -1.39 -1.17 -14.60
CA LEU A 156 -0.49 -2.30 -14.38
C LEU A 156 -1.25 -3.58 -14.03
N VAL A 157 -2.23 -3.50 -13.14
CA VAL A 157 -3.06 -4.65 -12.74
C VAL A 157 -3.87 -5.18 -13.93
N LEU A 158 -4.45 -4.29 -14.75
CA LEU A 158 -5.18 -4.66 -15.95
C LEU A 158 -4.29 -5.39 -16.96
N ILE A 159 -3.08 -4.89 -17.23
CA ILE A 159 -2.11 -5.58 -18.11
C ILE A 159 -1.75 -6.95 -17.54
N TYR A 160 -1.51 -7.05 -16.25
CA TYR A 160 -1.23 -8.33 -15.59
C TYR A 160 -2.37 -9.34 -15.81
N LEU A 161 -3.61 -8.90 -15.73
CA LEU A 161 -4.81 -9.71 -15.99
C LEU A 161 -5.12 -9.91 -17.48
N LYS A 162 -4.22 -9.50 -18.38
CA LYS A 162 -4.34 -9.61 -19.83
C LYS A 162 -5.40 -8.70 -20.49
N ASP A 163 -5.92 -7.71 -19.78
CA ASP A 163 -6.73 -6.62 -20.35
C ASP A 163 -5.81 -5.48 -20.83
N LYS A 164 -5.00 -5.78 -21.88
CA LYS A 164 -3.98 -4.87 -22.43
C LYS A 164 -4.59 -3.54 -22.86
N GLU A 165 -5.75 -3.58 -23.52
CA GLU A 165 -6.41 -2.40 -24.09
C GLU A 165 -6.73 -1.37 -22.98
N LYS A 166 -7.49 -1.78 -21.95
CA LYS A 166 -7.84 -0.89 -20.84
C LYS A 166 -6.61 -0.48 -20.03
N GLY A 167 -5.67 -1.40 -19.82
CA GLY A 167 -4.44 -1.09 -19.12
C GLY A 167 -3.62 0.00 -19.82
N CYS A 168 -3.51 -0.03 -21.15
CA CYS A 168 -2.79 0.98 -21.93
C CYS A 168 -3.50 2.34 -21.94
N ILE A 169 -4.83 2.36 -21.93
CA ILE A 169 -5.61 3.60 -21.77
C ILE A 169 -5.30 4.26 -20.41
N ASP A 170 -5.32 3.47 -19.33
CA ASP A 170 -5.03 3.96 -18.00
C ASP A 170 -3.58 4.47 -17.89
N LEU A 171 -2.61 3.75 -18.44
CA LEU A 171 -1.21 4.19 -18.46
C LEU A 171 -1.02 5.49 -19.25
N SER A 172 -1.70 5.64 -20.38
CA SER A 172 -1.67 6.89 -21.15
C SER A 172 -2.21 8.06 -20.33
N ARG A 173 -3.32 7.81 -19.62
CA ARG A 173 -3.90 8.81 -18.72
C ARG A 173 -2.97 9.16 -17.55
N ALA A 174 -2.29 8.17 -16.97
CA ALA A 174 -1.30 8.39 -15.93
C ALA A 174 -0.13 9.28 -16.43
N GLY A 175 0.37 9.01 -17.64
CA GLY A 175 1.41 9.82 -18.27
C GLY A 175 0.99 11.27 -18.49
N GLU A 176 -0.25 11.51 -18.99
CA GLU A 176 -0.82 12.86 -19.13
C GLU A 176 -0.94 13.60 -17.79
N LEU A 177 -1.17 12.86 -16.70
CA LEU A 177 -1.24 13.39 -15.34
C LEU A 177 0.13 13.52 -14.65
N GLY A 178 1.22 13.25 -15.38
CA GLY A 178 2.59 13.53 -14.93
C GLY A 178 3.33 12.33 -14.35
N VAL A 179 2.77 11.11 -14.40
CA VAL A 179 3.46 9.88 -13.95
C VAL A 179 4.46 9.47 -15.03
N GLN A 180 5.73 9.83 -14.85
CA GLN A 180 6.78 9.62 -15.85
C GLN A 180 7.04 8.14 -16.15
N ASP A 181 6.92 7.28 -15.15
CA ASP A 181 7.14 5.83 -15.28
C ASP A 181 6.15 5.16 -16.25
N ALA A 182 4.98 5.79 -16.46
CA ALA A 182 3.96 5.29 -17.38
C ALA A 182 4.50 5.13 -18.82
N TYR A 183 5.33 6.06 -19.30
CA TYR A 183 5.87 6.01 -20.65
C TYR A 183 6.77 4.79 -20.89
N GLY A 184 7.56 4.41 -19.87
CA GLY A 184 8.39 3.20 -19.94
C GLY A 184 7.56 1.92 -20.05
N VAL A 185 6.45 1.87 -19.31
CA VAL A 185 5.52 0.73 -19.33
C VAL A 185 4.74 0.67 -20.64
N ILE A 186 4.26 1.82 -21.15
CA ILE A 186 3.56 1.92 -22.45
C ILE A 186 4.45 1.37 -23.55
N LYS A 187 5.69 1.84 -23.63
CA LYS A 187 6.66 1.38 -24.64
C LYS A 187 6.86 -0.13 -24.58
N LYS A 188 6.90 -0.72 -23.39
CA LYS A 188 7.17 -2.14 -23.20
C LYS A 188 5.97 -3.05 -23.47
N TYR A 189 4.78 -2.61 -23.14
CA TYR A 189 3.60 -3.48 -23.12
C TYR A 189 2.46 -3.03 -24.05
N CYS A 190 2.45 -1.78 -24.50
CA CYS A 190 1.35 -1.21 -25.28
C CYS A 190 1.70 -1.02 -26.76
N GLU A 191 2.96 -0.71 -27.07
CA GLU A 191 3.42 -0.66 -28.45
C GLU A 191 3.53 -2.10 -29.00
N ASP A 192 3.05 -2.35 -30.20
CA ASP A 192 3.21 -3.64 -30.86
C ASP A 192 4.65 -3.75 -31.39
N GLU A 193 5.30 -4.90 -31.20
CA GLU A 193 6.68 -5.18 -31.66
C GLU A 193 6.80 -5.24 -33.20
N ASN A 194 5.95 -4.52 -33.95
CA ASN A 194 5.94 -4.53 -35.41
C ASN A 194 6.10 -3.10 -35.96
N GLU A 195 7.32 -2.55 -35.85
CA GLU A 195 7.90 -1.64 -36.83
C GLU A 195 9.40 -1.89 -37.03
#